data_944832f140675386ceeafded58920ad8
#
_entry.id   944832f140675386ceeafded58920ad8
#
_cell.length_a   1.000
_cell.length_b   1.000
_cell.length_c   1.000
_cell.angle_alpha   90.00
_cell.angle_beta   90.00
_cell.angle_gamma   90.00
#
_symmetry.space_group_name_H-M   'P 1'
#
loop_
_entity.id
_entity.type
_entity.pdbx_description
1 polymer ?
#
loop_
_entity_poly.entity_id
_entity_poly.type
_entity_poly.pdbx_seq_one_letter_code
_entity_poly.pdbx_strand_id
1 'polypeptide(L)'
;FCQSTIGAQVFLPYLALLLYLIITELYLKKKNPIGNWAFSMLSQLYVALPFALLNVLAFQYNSAESSVTYNPILPLSIFVFIWLSDTGAYCVGSLIGKHRLFERISPKKSWEGSIGGGVFSIASSFVFAHYFSFLSVWEWAGLVLVVVIFGTWGDLTESLMKRQLGIKDSGHILPGHGGMLDRFDSALLAIPAAVVYLYVLMLMK
;
A
#
# COMPACT_ATOMS: atom_id res chain seq x y z
N PHE A 1 -11.42 1.74 -14.10
CA PHE A 1 -12.29 0.79 -14.80
C PHE A 1 -13.22 1.62 -15.64
N CYS A 2 -12.58 2.39 -16.40
CA CYS A 2 -13.05 3.31 -17.37
C CYS A 2 -13.77 2.54 -18.44
N GLN A 3 -14.80 3.09 -18.95
CA GLN A 3 -15.56 2.74 -20.15
C GLN A 3 -14.72 1.99 -21.23
N SER A 4 -14.10 0.88 -20.83
CA SER A 4 -13.55 -0.07 -21.79
C SER A 4 -14.74 -0.84 -22.37
N THR A 5 -14.67 -1.19 -23.62
CA THR A 5 -15.65 -2.04 -24.30
C THR A 5 -15.90 -3.39 -23.61
N ILE A 6 -15.05 -3.74 -22.65
CA ILE A 6 -15.10 -4.99 -21.90
C ILE A 6 -15.99 -4.88 -20.63
N GLY A 7 -16.25 -3.67 -20.11
CA GLY A 7 -17.21 -3.42 -19.02
C GLY A 7 -17.05 -4.33 -17.80
N ALA A 8 -18.18 -4.78 -17.25
CA ALA A 8 -18.23 -5.64 -16.06
C ALA A 8 -17.66 -7.06 -16.28
N GLN A 9 -17.44 -7.46 -17.52
CA GLN A 9 -16.90 -8.79 -17.86
C GLN A 9 -15.50 -9.04 -17.30
N VAL A 10 -14.73 -8.00 -17.04
CA VAL A 10 -13.41 -8.07 -16.37
C VAL A 10 -13.49 -8.72 -14.99
N PHE A 11 -14.63 -8.60 -14.29
CA PHE A 11 -14.83 -9.21 -12.99
C PHE A 11 -15.21 -10.70 -13.02
N LEU A 12 -15.59 -11.24 -14.19
CA LEU A 12 -16.00 -12.65 -14.29
C LEU A 12 -14.93 -13.64 -13.82
N PRO A 13 -13.64 -13.52 -14.20
CA PRO A 13 -12.61 -14.42 -13.70
C PRO A 13 -12.43 -14.32 -12.17
N TYR A 14 -12.57 -13.12 -11.62
CA TYR A 14 -12.49 -12.91 -10.18
C TYR A 14 -13.69 -13.54 -9.44
N LEU A 15 -14.89 -13.36 -9.95
CA LEU A 15 -16.09 -14.01 -9.40
C LEU A 15 -15.98 -15.53 -9.48
N ALA A 16 -15.49 -16.08 -10.60
CA ALA A 16 -15.24 -17.50 -10.73
C ALA A 16 -14.23 -18.01 -9.71
N LEU A 17 -13.14 -17.25 -9.46
CA LEU A 17 -12.16 -17.57 -8.42
C LEU A 17 -12.80 -17.58 -7.03
N LEU A 18 -13.62 -16.59 -6.68
CA LEU A 18 -14.32 -16.53 -5.39
C LEU A 18 -15.25 -17.72 -5.19
N LEU A 19 -16.03 -18.05 -6.20
CA LEU A 19 -16.91 -19.23 -6.17
C LEU A 19 -16.08 -20.51 -6.01
N TYR A 20 -15.01 -20.65 -6.75
CA TYR A 20 -14.09 -21.78 -6.63
C TYR A 20 -13.53 -21.92 -5.19
N LEU A 21 -13.05 -20.83 -4.58
CA LEU A 21 -12.52 -20.85 -3.22
C LEU A 21 -13.58 -21.26 -2.18
N ILE A 22 -14.81 -20.77 -2.33
CA ILE A 22 -15.91 -21.12 -1.42
C ILE A 22 -16.30 -22.59 -1.58
N ILE A 23 -16.49 -23.04 -2.82
CA ILE A 23 -16.96 -24.40 -3.12
C ILE A 23 -15.89 -25.45 -2.77
N THR A 24 -14.62 -25.17 -3.07
CA THR A 24 -13.53 -26.13 -2.84
C THR A 24 -13.43 -26.54 -1.37
N GLU A 25 -13.67 -25.62 -0.44
CA GLU A 25 -13.60 -25.92 1.00
C GLU A 25 -14.67 -26.93 1.45
N LEU A 26 -15.81 -27.00 0.76
CA LEU A 26 -16.85 -28.00 1.04
C LEU A 26 -16.34 -29.44 0.81
N TYR A 27 -15.45 -29.61 -0.19
CA TYR A 27 -14.92 -30.92 -0.56
C TYR A 27 -13.63 -31.30 0.17
N LEU A 28 -12.85 -30.32 0.63
CA LEU A 28 -11.55 -30.55 1.28
C LEU A 28 -11.65 -31.10 2.71
N LYS A 29 -12.84 -31.10 3.33
CA LYS A 29 -13.11 -31.65 4.68
C LYS A 29 -12.09 -31.20 5.74
N LYS A 30 -11.59 -29.96 5.68
CA LYS A 30 -10.64 -29.41 6.62
C LYS A 30 -11.29 -29.12 7.98
N LYS A 31 -10.48 -29.10 9.05
CA LYS A 31 -10.96 -28.88 10.42
C LYS A 31 -11.57 -27.49 10.67
N ASN A 32 -11.13 -26.46 9.94
CA ASN A 32 -11.59 -25.08 10.13
C ASN A 32 -11.88 -24.39 8.80
N PRO A 33 -13.01 -24.69 8.13
CA PRO A 33 -13.36 -24.10 6.85
C PRO A 33 -13.59 -22.58 6.94
N ILE A 34 -14.21 -22.11 8.04
CA ILE A 34 -14.45 -20.67 8.24
C ILE A 34 -13.13 -19.90 8.34
N GLY A 35 -12.15 -20.43 9.07
CA GLY A 35 -10.82 -19.84 9.14
C GLY A 35 -10.12 -19.80 7.79
N ASN A 36 -10.23 -20.85 7.00
CA ASN A 36 -9.65 -20.91 5.66
C ASN A 36 -10.29 -19.88 4.72
N TRP A 37 -11.62 -19.72 4.74
CA TRP A 37 -12.30 -18.66 3.99
C TRP A 37 -11.87 -17.27 4.47
N ALA A 38 -11.80 -17.04 5.79
CA ALA A 38 -11.39 -15.77 6.35
C ALA A 38 -9.96 -15.39 5.90
N PHE A 39 -9.01 -16.32 5.95
CA PHE A 39 -7.65 -16.07 5.46
C PHE A 39 -7.59 -15.86 3.95
N SER A 40 -8.36 -16.62 3.18
CA SER A 40 -8.44 -16.44 1.72
C SER A 40 -9.00 -15.07 1.36
N MET A 41 -10.08 -14.62 2.01
CA MET A 41 -10.66 -13.29 1.80
C MET A 41 -9.72 -12.18 2.28
N LEU A 42 -9.08 -12.37 3.44
CA LEU A 42 -8.10 -11.41 3.95
C LEU A 42 -6.94 -11.24 2.96
N SER A 43 -6.44 -12.31 2.36
CA SER A 43 -5.37 -12.22 1.36
C SER A 43 -5.79 -11.44 0.11
N GLN A 44 -7.04 -11.59 -0.33
CA GLN A 44 -7.58 -10.83 -1.45
C GLN A 44 -7.66 -9.33 -1.12
N LEU A 45 -8.18 -8.98 0.07
CA LEU A 45 -8.33 -7.59 0.49
C LEU A 45 -7.00 -6.94 0.88
N TYR A 46 -6.13 -7.68 1.56
CA TYR A 46 -4.89 -7.12 2.10
C TYR A 46 -3.75 -7.08 1.08
N VAL A 47 -3.68 -8.06 0.17
CA VAL A 47 -2.58 -8.16 -0.81
C VAL A 47 -3.07 -7.82 -2.21
N ALA A 48 -4.08 -8.52 -2.74
CA ALA A 48 -4.46 -8.37 -4.14
C ALA A 48 -5.09 -7.01 -4.45
N LEU A 49 -5.95 -6.49 -3.55
CA LEU A 49 -6.62 -5.21 -3.76
C LEU A 49 -5.65 -4.03 -3.87
N PRO A 50 -4.64 -3.82 -2.98
CA PRO A 50 -3.67 -2.74 -3.13
C PRO A 50 -2.95 -2.75 -4.48
N PHE A 51 -2.47 -3.91 -4.92
CA PHE A 51 -1.81 -4.02 -6.23
C PHE A 51 -2.78 -3.77 -7.40
N ALA A 52 -4.03 -4.20 -7.30
CA ALA A 52 -5.04 -3.86 -8.31
C ALA A 52 -5.32 -2.36 -8.38
N LEU A 53 -5.29 -1.66 -7.24
CA LEU A 53 -5.48 -0.21 -7.16
C LEU A 53 -4.35 0.60 -7.81
N LEU A 54 -3.14 0.04 -8.00
CA LEU A 54 -2.11 0.69 -8.80
C LEU A 54 -2.56 0.96 -10.24
N ASN A 55 -3.40 0.10 -10.81
CA ASN A 55 -3.98 0.35 -12.14
C ASN A 55 -4.92 1.56 -12.13
N VAL A 56 -5.66 1.77 -11.03
CA VAL A 56 -6.54 2.95 -10.88
C VAL A 56 -5.73 4.23 -10.84
N LEU A 57 -4.55 4.21 -10.23
CA LEU A 57 -3.63 5.35 -10.19
C LEU A 57 -2.92 5.59 -11.53
N ALA A 58 -2.55 4.50 -12.22
CA ALA A 58 -1.80 4.59 -13.47
C ALA A 58 -2.67 4.97 -14.66
N PHE A 59 -3.93 4.53 -14.71
CA PHE A 59 -4.84 4.76 -15.83
C PHE A 59 -5.94 5.73 -15.44
N GLN A 60 -5.89 6.94 -15.96
CA GLN A 60 -6.85 7.99 -15.71
C GLN A 60 -7.76 8.18 -16.93
N TYR A 61 -9.08 8.24 -16.70
CA TYR A 61 -10.04 8.53 -17.74
C TYR A 61 -10.22 10.03 -17.90
N ASN A 62 -9.92 10.52 -19.10
CA ASN A 62 -10.22 11.90 -19.48
C ASN A 62 -11.61 11.95 -20.14
N SER A 63 -12.60 12.46 -19.43
CA SER A 63 -13.98 12.55 -19.94
C SER A 63 -14.13 13.50 -21.12
N ALA A 64 -13.29 14.54 -21.22
CA ALA A 64 -13.33 15.51 -22.31
C ALA A 64 -12.89 14.90 -23.66
N GLU A 65 -11.93 13.97 -23.63
CA GLU A 65 -11.39 13.33 -24.83
C GLU A 65 -11.91 11.91 -25.04
N SER A 66 -12.74 11.41 -24.10
CA SER A 66 -13.20 10.01 -24.07
C SER A 66 -12.03 9.00 -24.20
N SER A 67 -10.88 9.37 -23.67
CA SER A 67 -9.63 8.61 -23.76
C SER A 67 -9.11 8.20 -22.38
N VAL A 68 -8.34 7.10 -22.34
CA VAL A 68 -7.62 6.66 -21.16
C VAL A 68 -6.17 7.08 -21.31
N THR A 69 -5.68 7.91 -20.39
CA THR A 69 -4.28 8.32 -20.33
C THR A 69 -3.53 7.49 -19.30
N TYR A 70 -2.33 7.05 -19.67
CA TYR A 70 -1.42 6.36 -18.76
C TYR A 70 -0.50 7.36 -18.07
N ASN A 71 -0.55 7.39 -16.74
CA ASN A 71 0.33 8.22 -15.93
C ASN A 71 1.11 7.36 -14.93
N PRO A 72 2.38 7.02 -15.20
CA PRO A 72 3.20 6.20 -14.31
C PRO A 72 3.67 6.95 -13.06
N ILE A 73 3.58 8.28 -13.05
CA ILE A 73 4.16 9.12 -11.99
C ILE A 73 3.44 8.92 -10.66
N LEU A 74 2.10 8.79 -10.67
CA LEU A 74 1.35 8.59 -9.44
C LEU A 74 1.71 7.28 -8.72
N PRO A 75 1.64 6.09 -9.35
CA PRO A 75 2.06 4.88 -8.68
C PRO A 75 3.55 4.90 -8.29
N LEU A 76 4.44 5.44 -9.13
CA LEU A 76 5.86 5.56 -8.84
C LEU A 76 6.11 6.47 -7.62
N SER A 77 5.40 7.59 -7.52
CA SER A 77 5.56 8.55 -6.43
C SER A 77 5.30 7.92 -5.05
N ILE A 78 4.31 7.03 -4.94
CA ILE A 78 3.99 6.33 -3.69
C ILE A 78 5.20 5.53 -3.21
N PHE A 79 5.83 4.74 -4.09
CA PHE A 79 7.02 3.96 -3.73
C PHE A 79 8.21 4.85 -3.38
N VAL A 80 8.42 5.95 -4.10
CA VAL A 80 9.49 6.91 -3.79
C VAL A 80 9.27 7.52 -2.41
N PHE A 81 8.03 7.92 -2.07
CA PHE A 81 7.72 8.49 -0.76
C PHE A 81 7.88 7.49 0.38
N ILE A 82 7.51 6.22 0.17
CA ILE A 82 7.76 5.14 1.13
C ILE A 82 9.27 4.98 1.35
N TRP A 83 10.07 4.84 0.29
CA TRP A 83 11.52 4.67 0.41
C TRP A 83 12.22 5.84 1.09
N LEU A 84 11.80 7.06 0.79
CA LEU A 84 12.33 8.25 1.46
C LEU A 84 11.94 8.29 2.93
N SER A 85 10.69 7.91 3.25
CA SER A 85 10.23 7.81 4.63
C SER A 85 11.02 6.77 5.42
N ASP A 86 11.21 5.57 4.86
CA ASP A 86 11.96 4.50 5.52
C ASP A 86 13.43 4.86 5.70
N THR A 87 14.05 5.45 4.67
CA THR A 87 15.43 5.90 4.74
C THR A 87 15.62 7.02 5.78
N GLY A 88 14.73 8.02 5.74
CA GLY A 88 14.75 9.11 6.73
C GLY A 88 14.48 8.61 8.15
N ALA A 89 13.52 7.69 8.30
CA ALA A 89 13.21 7.08 9.60
C ALA A 89 14.39 6.27 10.15
N TYR A 90 15.10 5.55 9.29
CA TYR A 90 16.31 4.82 9.68
C TYR A 90 17.43 5.78 10.09
N CYS A 91 17.73 6.80 9.30
CA CYS A 91 18.80 7.77 9.58
C CYS A 91 18.52 8.51 10.88
N VAL A 92 17.34 9.11 11.03
CA VAL A 92 17.00 9.90 12.21
C VAL A 92 16.82 8.99 13.44
N GLY A 93 16.12 7.87 13.27
CA GLY A 93 15.86 6.92 14.36
C GLY A 93 17.13 6.27 14.92
N SER A 94 18.15 6.03 14.08
CA SER A 94 19.44 5.50 14.53
C SER A 94 20.28 6.52 15.31
N LEU A 95 20.12 7.81 15.00
CA LEU A 95 20.91 8.89 15.63
C LEU A 95 20.28 9.40 16.92
N ILE A 96 18.95 9.64 16.92
CA ILE A 96 18.26 10.31 18.03
C ILE A 96 17.04 9.56 18.56
N GLY A 97 16.73 8.35 18.04
CA GLY A 97 15.54 7.57 18.41
C GLY A 97 15.58 7.11 19.88
N LYS A 98 14.76 7.73 20.73
CA LYS A 98 14.65 7.44 22.16
C LYS A 98 13.30 6.78 22.53
N HIS A 99 12.21 7.31 21.96
CA HIS A 99 10.86 6.88 22.30
C HIS A 99 10.37 5.83 21.29
N ARG A 100 10.07 4.62 21.77
CA ARG A 100 9.60 3.53 20.91
C ARG A 100 8.18 3.78 20.43
N LEU A 101 7.93 3.53 19.13
CA LEU A 101 6.61 3.73 18.51
C LEU A 101 5.62 2.63 18.95
N PHE A 102 6.02 1.35 18.78
CA PHE A 102 5.27 0.17 19.20
C PHE A 102 6.22 -0.94 19.68
N GLU A 103 6.58 -0.91 20.95
CA GLU A 103 7.58 -1.81 21.52
C GLU A 103 7.23 -3.29 21.36
N ARG A 104 5.94 -3.63 21.54
CA ARG A 104 5.45 -5.01 21.46
C ARG A 104 5.56 -5.61 20.04
N ILE A 105 5.42 -4.80 18.99
CA ILE A 105 5.29 -5.25 17.60
C ILE A 105 6.63 -5.04 16.86
N SER A 106 7.17 -3.84 16.94
CA SER A 106 8.40 -3.41 16.28
C SER A 106 9.28 -2.58 17.22
N PRO A 107 10.11 -3.23 18.06
CA PRO A 107 10.91 -2.54 19.10
C PRO A 107 12.00 -1.62 18.53
N LYS A 108 12.29 -1.69 17.23
CA LYS A 108 13.29 -0.84 16.58
C LYS A 108 12.73 0.49 16.09
N LYS A 109 11.41 0.61 15.87
CA LYS A 109 10.78 1.85 15.40
C LYS A 109 10.66 2.86 16.54
N SER A 110 11.01 4.13 16.25
CA SER A 110 10.89 5.26 17.19
C SER A 110 10.02 6.37 16.61
N TRP A 111 9.43 7.17 17.49
CA TRP A 111 8.67 8.36 17.10
C TRP A 111 9.53 9.38 16.37
N GLU A 112 10.74 9.64 16.87
CA GLU A 112 11.70 10.56 16.27
C GLU A 112 12.08 10.12 14.86
N GLY A 113 12.29 8.80 14.68
CA GLY A 113 12.53 8.22 13.36
C GLY A 113 11.35 8.42 12.42
N SER A 114 10.13 8.11 12.86
CA SER A 114 8.93 8.26 12.03
C SER A 114 8.67 9.71 11.62
N ILE A 115 8.87 10.67 12.54
CA ILE A 115 8.76 12.10 12.25
C ILE A 115 9.86 12.52 11.27
N GLY A 116 11.11 12.08 11.50
CA GLY A 116 12.22 12.36 10.59
C GLY A 116 11.96 11.85 9.17
N GLY A 117 11.50 10.62 9.04
CA GLY A 117 11.09 10.04 7.75
C GLY A 117 9.98 10.85 7.07
N GLY A 118 8.98 11.29 7.85
CA GLY A 118 7.92 12.17 7.36
C GLY A 118 8.46 13.50 6.82
N VAL A 119 9.34 14.14 7.54
CA VAL A 119 9.98 15.41 7.10
C VAL A 119 10.77 15.21 5.80
N PHE A 120 11.56 14.14 5.69
CA PHE A 120 12.29 13.82 4.46
C PHE A 120 11.35 13.61 3.28
N SER A 121 10.27 12.86 3.48
CA SER A 121 9.29 12.61 2.42
C SER A 121 8.53 13.88 2.03
N ILE A 122 8.12 14.72 2.99
CA ILE A 122 7.46 16.00 2.70
C ILE A 122 8.39 16.92 1.92
N ALA A 123 9.69 16.96 2.23
CA ALA A 123 10.65 17.73 1.44
C ALA A 123 10.66 17.29 -0.04
N SER A 124 10.47 16.00 -0.34
CA SER A 124 10.40 15.51 -1.72
C SER A 124 9.15 15.97 -2.46
N SER A 125 8.05 16.30 -1.76
CA SER A 125 6.83 16.81 -2.41
C SER A 125 7.06 18.10 -3.19
N PHE A 126 7.98 18.95 -2.74
CA PHE A 126 8.36 20.17 -3.46
C PHE A 126 9.05 19.85 -4.78
N VAL A 127 9.88 18.79 -4.81
CA VAL A 127 10.53 18.32 -6.04
C VAL A 127 9.47 17.78 -7.01
N PHE A 128 8.56 16.94 -6.52
CA PHE A 128 7.47 16.41 -7.36
C PHE A 128 6.57 17.53 -7.90
N ALA A 129 6.20 18.51 -7.08
CA ALA A 129 5.38 19.64 -7.50
C ALA A 129 6.09 20.52 -8.55
N HIS A 130 7.43 20.63 -8.48
CA HIS A 130 8.20 21.39 -9.49
C HIS A 130 8.21 20.71 -10.86
N TYR A 131 8.38 19.37 -10.87
CA TYR A 131 8.47 18.60 -12.14
C TYR A 131 7.12 18.13 -12.68
N PHE A 132 6.12 17.94 -11.82
CA PHE A 132 4.82 17.36 -12.17
C PHE A 132 3.68 18.28 -11.74
N SER A 133 3.25 19.13 -12.65
CA SER A 133 2.27 20.22 -12.40
C SER A 133 0.80 19.77 -12.33
N PHE A 134 0.49 18.46 -12.45
CA PHE A 134 -0.90 17.97 -12.40
C PHE A 134 -1.49 17.95 -10.98
N LEU A 135 -0.66 18.02 -9.94
CA LEU A 135 -1.06 18.31 -8.56
C LEU A 135 -0.34 19.57 -8.06
N SER A 136 -1.02 20.37 -7.25
CA SER A 136 -0.43 21.52 -6.58
C SER A 136 0.55 21.07 -5.48
N VAL A 137 1.39 21.99 -5.01
CA VAL A 137 2.36 21.71 -3.92
C VAL A 137 1.65 21.15 -2.67
N TRP A 138 0.50 21.71 -2.32
CA TRP A 138 -0.27 21.27 -1.15
C TRP A 138 -0.91 19.90 -1.33
N GLU A 139 -1.36 19.59 -2.55
CA GLU A 139 -1.89 18.27 -2.88
C GLU A 139 -0.80 17.19 -2.87
N TRP A 140 0.39 17.51 -3.38
CA TRP A 140 1.55 16.63 -3.26
C TRP A 140 1.95 16.41 -1.79
N ALA A 141 2.03 17.48 -0.99
CA ALA A 141 2.35 17.38 0.44
C ALA A 141 1.32 16.54 1.21
N GLY A 142 0.04 16.72 0.91
CA GLY A 142 -1.04 15.90 1.48
C GLY A 142 -0.94 14.43 1.08
N LEU A 143 -0.62 14.14 -0.20
CA LEU A 143 -0.39 12.78 -0.67
C LEU A 143 0.77 12.12 0.09
N VAL A 144 1.89 12.82 0.23
CA VAL A 144 3.05 12.34 0.99
C VAL A 144 2.66 12.04 2.44
N LEU A 145 1.93 12.95 3.09
CA LEU A 145 1.51 12.76 4.48
C LEU A 145 0.66 11.50 4.65
N VAL A 146 -0.30 11.27 3.75
CA VAL A 146 -1.14 10.07 3.73
C VAL A 146 -0.27 8.83 3.51
N VAL A 147 0.65 8.83 2.54
CA VAL A 147 1.52 7.69 2.24
C VAL A 147 2.42 7.35 3.43
N VAL A 148 3.01 8.34 4.11
CA VAL A 148 3.89 8.12 5.27
C VAL A 148 3.12 7.54 6.45
N ILE A 149 1.94 8.09 6.78
CA ILE A 149 1.12 7.61 7.90
C ILE A 149 0.67 6.18 7.64
N PHE A 150 0.02 5.94 6.51
CA PHE A 150 -0.52 4.63 6.19
C PHE A 150 0.57 3.60 5.84
N GLY A 151 1.71 4.03 5.29
CA GLY A 151 2.88 3.18 5.10
C GLY A 151 3.45 2.69 6.44
N THR A 152 3.59 3.59 7.42
CA THR A 152 4.01 3.20 8.77
C THR A 152 3.05 2.20 9.41
N TRP A 153 1.74 2.40 9.26
CA TRP A 153 0.73 1.46 9.76
C TRP A 153 0.72 0.14 8.98
N GLY A 154 1.04 0.15 7.68
CA GLY A 154 1.16 -1.05 6.85
C GLY A 154 2.22 -2.00 7.37
N ASP A 155 3.45 -1.51 7.55
CA ASP A 155 4.55 -2.29 8.13
C ASP A 155 4.23 -2.76 9.56
N LEU A 156 3.60 -1.93 10.40
CA LEU A 156 3.18 -2.36 11.74
C LEU A 156 2.12 -3.46 11.69
N THR A 157 1.18 -3.38 10.75
CA THR A 157 0.13 -4.40 10.56
C THR A 157 0.73 -5.74 10.14
N GLU A 158 1.64 -5.73 9.16
CA GLU A 158 2.34 -6.92 8.72
C GLU A 158 3.22 -7.50 9.84
N SER A 159 3.94 -6.63 10.55
CA SER A 159 4.72 -7.02 11.71
C SER A 159 3.86 -7.67 12.80
N LEU A 160 2.65 -7.16 13.07
CA LEU A 160 1.71 -7.77 14.01
C LEU A 160 1.29 -9.17 13.57
N MET A 161 0.95 -9.35 12.29
CA MET A 161 0.60 -10.67 11.73
C MET A 161 1.76 -11.67 11.89
N LYS A 162 2.99 -11.25 11.58
CA LYS A 162 4.18 -12.10 11.76
C LYS A 162 4.38 -12.52 13.22
N ARG A 163 4.21 -11.60 14.17
CA ARG A 163 4.33 -11.93 15.60
C ARG A 163 3.26 -12.92 16.05
N GLN A 164 2.02 -12.78 15.58
CA GLN A 164 0.93 -13.71 15.90
C GLN A 164 1.20 -15.12 15.36
N LEU A 165 1.85 -15.23 14.21
CA LEU A 165 2.24 -16.51 13.61
C LEU A 165 3.56 -17.08 14.17
N GLY A 166 4.24 -16.38 15.09
CA GLY A 166 5.52 -16.79 15.64
C GLY A 166 6.69 -16.74 14.66
N ILE A 167 6.53 -16.01 13.54
CA ILE A 167 7.56 -15.84 12.53
C ILE A 167 8.14 -14.42 12.55
N LYS A 168 9.29 -14.24 11.94
CA LYS A 168 9.94 -12.93 11.78
C LYS A 168 9.84 -12.42 10.34
N ASP A 169 10.07 -13.27 9.38
CA ASP A 169 10.08 -12.95 7.96
C ASP A 169 8.95 -13.73 7.27
N SER A 170 8.29 -13.11 6.28
CA SER A 170 7.14 -13.71 5.58
C SER A 170 7.55 -14.84 4.61
N GLY A 171 8.85 -15.04 4.37
CA GLY A 171 9.39 -16.08 3.49
C GLY A 171 10.90 -15.95 3.30
N HIS A 172 11.44 -16.78 2.41
CA HIS A 172 12.89 -16.85 2.12
C HIS A 172 13.20 -16.76 0.61
N ILE A 173 12.29 -16.17 -0.18
CA ILE A 173 12.45 -16.07 -1.64
C ILE A 173 13.65 -15.20 -2.00
N LEU A 174 13.90 -14.14 -1.23
CA LEU A 174 15.03 -13.24 -1.45
C LEU A 174 16.14 -13.56 -0.45
N PRO A 175 17.28 -14.16 -0.87
CA PRO A 175 18.39 -14.47 0.03
C PRO A 175 18.84 -13.23 0.80
N GLY A 176 18.87 -13.31 2.14
CA GLY A 176 19.27 -12.21 3.02
C GLY A 176 18.27 -11.06 3.16
N HIS A 177 17.11 -11.11 2.45
CA HIS A 177 16.14 -10.02 2.43
C HIS A 177 14.72 -10.43 2.85
N GLY A 178 14.49 -11.66 3.27
CA GLY A 178 13.16 -12.14 3.71
C GLY A 178 12.22 -12.51 2.57
N GLY A 179 10.94 -12.40 2.81
CA GLY A 179 9.89 -12.69 1.82
C GLY A 179 9.54 -11.49 0.95
N MET A 180 8.76 -11.76 -0.10
CA MET A 180 8.25 -10.72 -1.01
C MET A 180 7.30 -9.75 -0.28
N LEU A 181 6.47 -10.26 0.62
CA LEU A 181 5.53 -9.44 1.39
C LEU A 181 6.27 -8.42 2.26
N ASP A 182 7.40 -8.80 2.88
CA ASP A 182 8.25 -7.92 3.69
C ASP A 182 8.79 -6.70 2.90
N ARG A 183 8.70 -6.70 1.58
CA ARG A 183 9.16 -5.60 0.71
C ARG A 183 8.06 -4.60 0.36
N PHE A 184 6.82 -5.03 0.48
CA PHE A 184 5.65 -4.22 0.10
C PHE A 184 4.73 -3.94 1.29
N ASP A 185 5.12 -4.31 2.50
CA ASP A 185 4.35 -4.17 3.73
C ASP A 185 3.76 -2.76 3.91
N SER A 186 4.59 -1.72 3.76
CA SER A 186 4.18 -0.32 3.82
C SER A 186 3.23 0.04 2.66
N ALA A 187 3.47 -0.50 1.47
CA ALA A 187 2.69 -0.19 0.28
C ALA A 187 1.24 -0.73 0.37
N LEU A 188 1.03 -1.84 1.08
CA LEU A 188 -0.28 -2.49 1.17
C LEU A 188 -1.37 -1.60 1.78
N LEU A 189 -1.03 -0.72 2.71
CA LEU A 189 -1.98 0.27 3.25
C LEU A 189 -1.81 1.66 2.62
N ALA A 190 -0.60 2.03 2.21
CA ALA A 190 -0.34 3.33 1.60
C ALA A 190 -1.06 3.49 0.25
N ILE A 191 -1.09 2.46 -0.60
CA ILE A 191 -1.74 2.52 -1.92
C ILE A 191 -3.26 2.77 -1.81
N PRO A 192 -4.05 1.98 -1.05
CA PRO A 192 -5.47 2.25 -0.88
C PRO A 192 -5.74 3.64 -0.30
N ALA A 193 -4.96 4.07 0.70
CA ALA A 193 -5.10 5.38 1.32
C ALA A 193 -4.81 6.52 0.32
N ALA A 194 -3.79 6.37 -0.52
CA ALA A 194 -3.46 7.32 -1.58
C ALA A 194 -4.60 7.42 -2.62
N VAL A 195 -5.19 6.29 -3.01
CA VAL A 195 -6.35 6.27 -3.91
C VAL A 195 -7.52 7.03 -3.30
N VAL A 196 -7.86 6.77 -2.03
CA VAL A 196 -8.94 7.48 -1.33
C VAL A 196 -8.65 8.97 -1.27
N TYR A 197 -7.43 9.37 -0.92
CA TYR A 197 -7.03 10.77 -0.87
C TYR A 197 -7.20 11.47 -2.22
N LEU A 198 -6.71 10.88 -3.30
CA LEU A 198 -6.82 11.45 -4.65
C LEU A 198 -8.26 11.51 -5.13
N TYR A 199 -9.08 10.52 -4.80
CA TYR A 199 -10.52 10.56 -5.10
C TYR A 199 -11.23 11.69 -4.36
N VAL A 200 -10.94 11.88 -3.08
CA VAL A 200 -11.50 13.00 -2.29
C VAL A 200 -11.09 14.35 -2.91
N LEU A 201 -9.82 14.49 -3.31
CA LEU A 201 -9.39 15.72 -4.00
C LEU A 201 -10.14 15.97 -5.32
N MET A 202 -10.43 14.92 -6.10
CA MET A 202 -11.22 15.05 -7.32
C MET A 202 -12.66 15.50 -7.04
N LEU A 203 -13.26 15.04 -5.95
CA LEU A 203 -14.63 15.44 -5.57
C LEU A 203 -14.72 16.88 -5.04
N MET A 204 -13.59 17.43 -4.59
CA MET A 204 -13.51 18.80 -4.05
C MET A 204 -13.20 19.86 -5.12
N LYS A 205 -12.80 19.44 -6.32
CA LYS A 205 -12.55 20.29 -7.51
C LYS A 205 -13.76 20.36 -8.40
#